data_1371b46e6c8da9a608c8c389b4725432
#
_entry.id   1371b46e6c8da9a608c8c389b4725432
#
_cell.length_a   1.000
_cell.length_b   1.000
_cell.length_c   1.000
_cell.angle_alpha   90.00
_cell.angle_beta   90.00
_cell.angle_gamma   90.00
#
_symmetry.space_group_name_H-M   'P 1'
#
loop_
_entity.id
_entity.type
_entity.pdbx_description
1 polymer ?
#
loop_
_entity_poly.entity_id
_entity_poly.type
_entity_poly.pdbx_seq_one_letter_code
_entity_poly.pdbx_strand_id
1 'polypeptide(L)' 'MMFMNGEYVKTIEDLKRCLSLEELVYNYYSGELEIWLRKIGETEKADQL' A
#
# COMPACT_ATOMS: atom_id res chain seq x y z
N MET A 1 3.20 -0.40 7.67
CA MET A 1 4.34 0.19 6.95
C MET A 1 4.58 -0.59 5.67
N MET A 2 4.87 0.10 4.60
CA MET A 2 5.03 -0.56 3.31
C MET A 2 6.27 -0.03 2.60
N PHE A 3 7.04 -0.95 2.03
CA PHE A 3 8.13 -0.60 1.13
C PHE A 3 7.74 -1.01 -0.29
N MET A 4 8.14 -0.20 -1.25
CA MET A 4 7.90 -0.51 -2.64
C MET A 4 9.03 0.07 -3.47
N ASN A 5 9.62 -0.73 -4.36
CA ASN A 5 10.81 -0.34 -5.13
C ASN A 5 11.98 0.11 -4.24
N GLY A 6 12.09 -0.48 -3.06
CA GLY A 6 13.16 -0.13 -2.14
C GLY A 6 12.95 1.18 -1.38
N GLU A 7 11.80 1.82 -1.54
CA GLU A 7 11.49 3.07 -0.85
C GLU A 7 10.36 2.88 0.15
N TYR A 8 10.41 3.64 1.21
CA TYR A 8 9.39 3.62 2.25
C TYR A 8 8.17 4.40 1.77
N VAL A 9 7.01 3.75 1.78
CA VAL A 9 5.75 4.35 1.32
C VAL A 9 4.93 4.76 2.53
N LYS A 10 4.69 6.06 2.69
CA LYS A 10 3.96 6.61 3.82
C LYS A 10 2.55 7.06 3.46
N THR A 11 2.35 7.50 2.21
CA THR A 11 1.08 8.07 1.76
C THR A 11 0.69 7.49 0.42
N ILE A 12 -0.55 7.76 0.01
CA ILE A 12 -1.03 7.35 -1.32
C ILE A 12 -0.18 7.99 -2.42
N GLU A 13 0.24 9.22 -2.22
CA GLU A 13 1.07 9.90 -3.22
C GLU A 13 2.44 9.23 -3.35
N ASP A 14 3.02 8.81 -2.24
CA ASP A 14 4.26 8.04 -2.27
C ASP A 14 4.06 6.72 -3.00
N LEU A 15 2.94 6.06 -2.76
CA LEU A 15 2.62 4.82 -3.45
C LEU A 15 2.56 5.02 -4.96
N LYS A 16 1.90 6.06 -5.41
CA LYS A 16 1.81 6.36 -6.84
C LYS A 16 3.17 6.63 -7.47
N ARG A 17 4.05 7.31 -6.73
CA ARG A 17 5.38 7.65 -7.21
C ARG A 17 6.30 6.43 -7.33
N CYS A 18 6.15 5.48 -6.40
CA CYS A 18 7.05 4.33 -6.29
C CYS A 18 6.37 3.02 -6.66
N LEU A 19 5.29 3.06 -7.42
CA LEU A 19 4.46 1.90 -7.69
C LEU A 19 5.22 0.77 -8.38
N SER A 20 5.11 -0.43 -7.81
CA SER A 20 5.60 -1.66 -8.41
C SER A 20 4.45 -2.66 -8.41
N LEU A 21 4.01 -3.10 -9.59
CA LEU A 21 2.87 -4.00 -9.70
C LEU A 21 3.10 -5.32 -8.99
N GLU A 22 4.31 -5.87 -9.09
CA GLU A 22 4.63 -7.13 -8.44
C GLU A 22 4.53 -7.02 -6.93
N GLU A 23 5.10 -5.97 -6.36
CA GLU A 23 5.07 -5.75 -4.92
C GLU A 23 3.67 -5.38 -4.45
N LEU A 24 2.91 -4.65 -5.27
CA LEU A 24 1.53 -4.31 -4.94
C LEU A 24 0.67 -5.57 -4.83
N VAL A 25 0.80 -6.47 -5.78
CA VAL A 25 0.05 -7.73 -5.77
C VAL A 25 0.43 -8.57 -4.55
N TYR A 26 1.72 -8.66 -4.26
CA TYR A 26 2.19 -9.38 -3.08
C TYR A 26 1.60 -8.82 -1.79
N ASN A 27 1.63 -7.50 -1.65
CA ASN A 27 1.11 -6.84 -0.45
C ASN A 27 -0.42 -7.00 -0.36
N TYR A 28 -1.10 -7.04 -1.49
CA TYR A 28 -2.53 -7.27 -1.50
C TYR A 28 -2.87 -8.67 -0.98
N TYR A 29 -2.20 -9.70 -1.51
CA TYR A 29 -2.48 -11.06 -1.11
C TYR A 29 -2.06 -11.38 0.33
N SER A 30 -1.02 -10.74 0.82
CA SER A 30 -0.57 -10.95 2.19
C SER A 30 -1.40 -10.18 3.22
N GLY A 31 -2.25 -9.25 2.77
CA GLY A 31 -3.05 -8.41 3.66
C GLY A 31 -2.33 -7.15 4.12
N GLU A 32 -1.08 -6.97 3.76
CA GLU A 32 -0.32 -5.79 4.18
C GLU A 32 -0.87 -4.49 3.59
N LEU A 33 -1.36 -4.55 2.35
CA LEU A 33 -1.93 -3.37 1.70
C LEU A 33 -3.14 -2.86 2.46
N GLU A 34 -4.02 -3.75 2.87
CA GLU A 34 -5.20 -3.36 3.63
C GLU A 34 -4.81 -2.75 4.97
N ILE A 35 -3.89 -3.40 5.70
CA ILE A 35 -3.43 -2.91 6.98
C ILE A 35 -2.81 -1.52 6.84
N TRP A 36 -1.99 -1.34 5.82
CA TRP A 36 -1.34 -0.06 5.56
C TRP A 36 -2.35 1.04 5.25
N LEU A 37 -3.34 0.75 4.40
CA LEU A 37 -4.38 1.72 4.07
C LEU A 37 -5.13 2.17 5.32
N ARG A 38 -5.47 1.25 6.21
CA ARG A 38 -6.15 1.59 7.45
C ARG A 38 -5.28 2.45 8.36
N LYS A 39 -3.98 2.17 8.41
CA LYS A 39 -3.05 2.93 9.25
C LYS A 39 -2.89 4.37 8.81
N ILE A 40 -2.93 4.63 7.51
CA ILE A 40 -2.80 6.01 7.00
C ILE A 40 -4.14 6.74 6.94
N GLY A 41 -5.22 6.10 7.40
CA GLY A 41 -6.54 6.73 7.45
C GLY A 41 -7.38 6.57 6.20
N GLU A 42 -6.95 5.75 5.25
CA GLU A 42 -7.67 5.50 3.99
C GLU A 42 -8.59 4.29 4.13
N THR A 43 -9.47 4.32 5.14
CA THR A 43 -10.32 3.17 5.44
C THR A 43 -11.31 2.84 4.33
N GLU A 44 -11.80 3.84 3.61
CA GLU A 44 -12.70 3.59 2.50
C GLU A 44 -12.02 2.80 1.39
N LYS A 45 -10.77 3.14 1.09
CA LYS A 45 -10.01 2.41 0.08
C LYS A 45 -9.71 0.99 0.54
N ALA A 46 -9.43 0.80 1.82
CA ALA A 46 -9.22 -0.53 2.37
C ALA A 46 -10.46 -1.39 2.25
N ASP A 47 -11.63 -0.81 2.48
CA ASP A 47 -12.90 -1.53 2.38
C ASP A 47 -13.23 -1.91 0.94
N GLN A 48 -12.68 -1.21 -0.04
CA GLN A 48 -12.90 -1.51 -1.45
C GLN A 48 -12.02 -2.63 -1.99
N LEU A 49 -11.07 -3.07 -1.22
CA LEU A 49 -10.24 -4.20 -1.60
C LEU A 49 -11.05 -5.50 -1.47
#